data_5687496297216e603b8920f30a9bf3f3
#
_entry.id   5687496297216e603b8920f30a9bf3f3
#
_cell.length_a   1.000
_cell.length_b   1.000
_cell.length_c   1.000
_cell.angle_alpha   90.00
_cell.angle_beta   90.00
_cell.angle_gamma   90.00
#
_symmetry.space_group_name_H-M   'P 1'
#
loop_
_entity.id
_entity.type
_entity.pdbx_description
1 polymer ?
#
loop_
_entity_poly.entity_id
_entity_poly.type
_entity_poly.pdbx_seq_one_letter_code
_entity_poly.pdbx_strand_id
1 'polypeptide(L)'
;MWWLLVLFPVVCAIIAFIVYAFPLIEVCGDSMCPTFNNGDIILGCRLSSIKVNSIYVYHPPVGEKYVIKRLTHISPTTNKLFFEGDNADYSYDSRMYGYIARDKVVAQYIFTIHRRKECNDNGYN
;
A
#
# COMPACT_ATOMS: atom_id res chain seq x y z
N MET A 1 8.77 9.04 41.93
CA MET A 1 9.34 9.78 40.78
C MET A 1 10.16 8.93 39.83
N TRP A 2 10.64 7.78 40.24
CA TRP A 2 11.34 6.80 39.39
C TRP A 2 10.46 6.25 38.25
N TRP A 3 9.19 6.11 38.51
CA TRP A 3 8.19 5.64 37.56
C TRP A 3 8.12 6.52 36.29
N LEU A 4 8.44 7.82 36.38
CA LEU A 4 8.54 8.71 35.22
C LEU A 4 9.73 8.33 34.30
N LEU A 5 10.84 7.86 34.90
CA LEU A 5 12.00 7.40 34.15
C LEU A 5 11.73 6.11 33.38
N VAL A 6 10.79 5.31 33.84
CA VAL A 6 10.36 4.07 33.17
C VAL A 6 9.22 4.33 32.20
N LEU A 7 8.25 5.16 32.58
CA LEU A 7 7.07 5.45 31.75
C LEU A 7 7.45 6.19 30.46
N PHE A 8 8.36 7.16 30.55
CA PHE A 8 8.75 7.94 29.38
C PHE A 8 9.31 7.07 28.23
N PRO A 9 10.32 6.22 28.43
CA PRO A 9 10.83 5.37 27.36
C PRO A 9 9.78 4.34 26.87
N VAL A 10 8.92 3.83 27.74
CA VAL A 10 7.84 2.92 27.35
C VAL A 10 6.84 3.61 26.42
N VAL A 11 6.41 4.82 26.75
CA VAL A 11 5.51 5.62 25.90
C VAL A 11 6.17 5.92 24.56
N CYS A 12 7.44 6.33 24.57
CA CYS A 12 8.19 6.57 23.32
C CYS A 12 8.28 5.31 22.45
N ALA A 13 8.52 4.15 23.05
CA ALA A 13 8.57 2.87 22.34
C ALA A 13 7.21 2.50 21.73
N ILE A 14 6.12 2.73 22.44
CA ILE A 14 4.75 2.49 21.94
C ILE A 14 4.44 3.41 20.75
N ILE A 15 4.76 4.71 20.88
CA ILE A 15 4.54 5.66 19.79
C ILE A 15 5.37 5.28 18.57
N ALA A 16 6.65 4.95 18.74
CA ALA A 16 7.52 4.50 17.68
C ALA A 16 6.98 3.23 16.99
N PHE A 17 6.47 2.28 17.77
CA PHE A 17 5.84 1.07 17.25
C PHE A 17 4.58 1.39 16.43
N ILE A 18 3.71 2.27 16.91
CA ILE A 18 2.48 2.68 16.21
C ILE A 18 2.84 3.36 14.88
N VAL A 19 3.78 4.30 14.90
CA VAL A 19 4.24 5.00 13.68
C VAL A 19 4.85 4.03 12.67
N TYR A 20 5.61 3.05 13.13
CA TYR A 20 6.15 2.01 12.26
C TYR A 20 5.06 1.10 11.69
N ALA A 21 4.12 0.63 12.54
CA ALA A 21 3.09 -0.33 12.16
C ALA A 21 2.03 0.26 11.21
N PHE A 22 1.78 1.57 11.31
CA PHE A 22 0.71 2.27 10.56
C PHE A 22 1.26 3.44 9.74
N PRO A 23 1.94 3.17 8.60
CA PRO A 23 2.49 4.23 7.77
C PRO A 23 1.40 5.03 7.06
N LEU A 24 1.62 6.33 6.92
CA LEU A 24 0.87 7.20 6.02
C LEU A 24 1.51 7.15 4.62
N ILE A 25 0.69 6.98 3.60
CA ILE A 25 1.14 6.78 2.23
C ILE A 25 0.36 7.72 1.31
N GLU A 26 1.09 8.44 0.46
CA GLU A 26 0.50 9.25 -0.60
C GLU A 26 0.39 8.41 -1.88
N VAL A 27 -0.80 8.39 -2.47
CA VAL A 27 -1.05 7.72 -3.74
C VAL A 27 -0.58 8.60 -4.89
N CYS A 28 0.33 8.08 -5.72
CA CYS A 28 0.82 8.75 -6.90
C CYS A 28 0.34 8.05 -8.17
N GLY A 29 -0.19 8.83 -9.11
CA GLY A 29 -0.70 8.34 -10.38
C GLY A 29 -2.15 7.86 -10.32
N ASP A 30 -2.65 7.43 -11.47
CA ASP A 30 -4.06 7.12 -11.70
C ASP A 30 -4.34 5.61 -11.87
N SER A 31 -3.37 4.77 -11.61
CA SER A 31 -3.48 3.32 -11.83
C SER A 31 -4.53 2.62 -10.96
N MET A 32 -4.95 3.26 -9.88
CA MET A 32 -5.97 2.77 -8.95
C MET A 32 -7.29 3.54 -9.03
N CYS A 33 -7.45 4.42 -10.00
CA CYS A 33 -8.71 5.11 -10.24
C CYS A 33 -9.82 4.10 -10.64
N PRO A 34 -11.04 4.27 -10.19
CA PRO A 34 -11.56 5.35 -9.34
C PRO A 34 -11.41 5.08 -7.83
N THR A 35 -10.82 3.97 -7.42
CA THR A 35 -10.67 3.59 -6.00
C THR A 35 -9.83 4.60 -5.23
N PHE A 36 -8.70 5.01 -5.79
CA PHE A 36 -7.86 6.09 -5.29
C PHE A 36 -7.57 7.10 -6.39
N ASN A 37 -7.52 8.35 -5.98
CA ASN A 37 -7.12 9.47 -6.84
C ASN A 37 -5.66 9.80 -6.60
N ASN A 38 -5.01 10.37 -7.61
CA ASN A 38 -3.65 10.90 -7.44
C ASN A 38 -3.60 11.94 -6.32
N GLY A 39 -2.72 11.73 -5.35
CA GLY A 39 -2.54 12.60 -4.20
C GLY A 39 -3.42 12.27 -2.99
N ASP A 40 -4.22 11.19 -3.02
CA ASP A 40 -4.91 10.68 -1.84
C ASP A 40 -3.89 10.26 -0.78
N ILE A 41 -4.22 10.52 0.48
CA ILE A 41 -3.42 10.06 1.62
C ILE A 41 -4.16 8.93 2.30
N ILE A 42 -3.51 7.79 2.40
CA ILE A 42 -4.05 6.57 2.98
C ILE A 42 -3.26 6.12 4.20
N LEU A 43 -3.92 5.40 5.09
CA LEU A 43 -3.30 4.70 6.20
C LEU A 43 -3.08 3.24 5.81
N GLY A 44 -1.86 2.76 6.01
CA GLY A 44 -1.49 1.36 5.82
C GLY A 44 -1.30 0.63 7.16
N CYS A 45 -1.16 -0.70 7.08
CA CYS A 45 -0.76 -1.57 8.19
C CYS A 45 0.30 -2.54 7.72
N ARG A 46 1.46 -2.56 8.41
CA ARG A 46 2.56 -3.50 8.11
C ARG A 46 2.34 -4.89 8.69
N LEU A 47 1.43 -5.02 9.65
CA LEU A 47 1.22 -6.24 10.44
C LEU A 47 0.05 -7.10 9.96
N SER A 48 -0.59 -6.74 8.86
CA SER A 48 -1.76 -7.44 8.36
C SER A 48 -1.40 -8.73 7.61
N SER A 49 -2.34 -9.67 7.63
CA SER A 49 -2.25 -10.90 6.83
C SER A 49 -2.58 -10.65 5.36
N ILE A 50 -2.03 -11.49 4.47
CA ILE A 50 -2.28 -11.41 3.03
C ILE A 50 -3.65 -12.01 2.70
N LYS A 51 -4.50 -11.21 2.05
CA LYS A 51 -5.85 -11.62 1.60
C LYS A 51 -6.12 -11.14 0.19
N VAL A 52 -6.71 -12.00 -0.62
CA VAL A 52 -7.17 -11.66 -1.98
C VAL A 52 -8.23 -10.56 -1.91
N ASN A 53 -8.26 -9.69 -2.91
CA ASN A 53 -9.09 -8.48 -3.05
C ASN A 53 -8.73 -7.31 -2.13
N SER A 54 -7.76 -7.47 -1.24
CA SER A 54 -7.21 -6.35 -0.47
C SER A 54 -6.15 -5.60 -1.27
N ILE A 55 -5.92 -4.36 -0.88
CA ILE A 55 -4.97 -3.46 -1.54
C ILE A 55 -3.71 -3.37 -0.70
N TYR A 56 -2.56 -3.47 -1.37
CA TYR A 56 -1.24 -3.47 -0.74
C TYR A 56 -0.28 -2.49 -1.42
N VAL A 57 0.66 -2.02 -0.62
CA VAL A 57 1.85 -1.32 -1.09
C VAL A 57 3.00 -2.33 -1.14
N TYR A 58 3.71 -2.39 -2.24
CA TYR A 58 4.83 -3.31 -2.42
C TYR A 58 5.95 -2.70 -3.29
N HIS A 59 7.11 -3.35 -3.27
CA HIS A 59 8.23 -3.02 -4.15
C HIS A 59 8.07 -3.74 -5.48
N PRO A 60 7.87 -3.03 -6.61
CA PRO A 60 7.83 -3.66 -7.92
C PRO A 60 9.24 -4.09 -8.36
N PRO A 61 9.36 -5.06 -9.30
CA PRO A 61 10.67 -5.49 -9.79
C PRO A 61 11.37 -4.45 -10.65
N VAL A 62 10.62 -3.54 -11.25
CA VAL A 62 11.12 -2.49 -12.15
C VAL A 62 10.33 -1.21 -11.94
N GLY A 63 10.99 -0.07 -12.08
CA GLY A 63 10.36 1.24 -12.05
C GLY A 63 10.40 1.89 -10.68
N GLU A 64 9.25 2.24 -10.16
CA GLU A 64 9.11 3.01 -8.93
C GLU A 64 9.55 2.23 -7.68
N LYS A 65 9.92 2.96 -6.62
CA LYS A 65 10.33 2.36 -5.35
C LYS A 65 9.18 1.61 -4.66
N TYR A 66 7.96 2.17 -4.71
CA TYR A 66 6.74 1.61 -4.16
C TYR A 66 5.60 1.80 -5.13
N VAL A 67 4.70 0.82 -5.18
CA VAL A 67 3.43 0.93 -5.89
C VAL A 67 2.30 0.43 -5.01
N ILE A 68 1.09 0.94 -5.27
CA ILE A 68 -0.13 0.49 -4.63
C ILE A 68 -1.02 -0.19 -5.66
N LYS A 69 -1.42 -1.44 -5.38
CA LYS A 69 -2.25 -2.25 -6.28
C LYS A 69 -3.14 -3.19 -5.47
N ARG A 70 -4.13 -3.78 -6.14
CA ARG A 70 -5.01 -4.79 -5.57
C ARG A 70 -4.44 -6.19 -5.80
N LEU A 71 -4.43 -7.01 -4.74
CA LEU A 71 -4.10 -8.43 -4.84
C LEU A 71 -5.28 -9.18 -5.44
N THR A 72 -5.10 -9.73 -6.63
CA THR A 72 -6.16 -10.47 -7.34
C THR A 72 -6.01 -11.97 -7.24
N HIS A 73 -4.79 -12.48 -7.23
CA HIS A 73 -4.49 -13.91 -7.19
C HIS A 73 -3.30 -14.23 -6.29
N ILE A 74 -3.33 -15.41 -5.70
CA ILE A 74 -2.20 -16.04 -5.01
C ILE A 74 -1.88 -17.33 -5.74
N SER A 75 -0.64 -17.50 -6.16
CA SER A 75 -0.22 -18.73 -6.85
C SER A 75 -0.32 -19.93 -5.90
N PRO A 76 -1.06 -20.98 -6.26
CA PRO A 76 -1.20 -22.17 -5.40
C PRO A 76 0.09 -22.98 -5.30
N THR A 77 0.99 -22.86 -6.28
CA THR A 77 2.24 -23.64 -6.33
C THR A 77 3.41 -22.91 -5.69
N THR A 78 3.58 -21.60 -5.98
CA THR A 78 4.72 -20.80 -5.53
C THR A 78 4.39 -19.89 -4.37
N ASN A 79 3.10 -19.74 -4.02
CA ASN A 79 2.60 -18.84 -2.98
C ASN A 79 2.95 -17.35 -3.21
N LYS A 80 3.30 -17.00 -4.45
CA LYS A 80 3.54 -15.62 -4.87
C LYS A 80 2.24 -14.90 -5.17
N LEU A 81 2.33 -13.58 -5.21
CA LEU A 81 1.18 -12.68 -5.28
C LEU A 81 1.08 -12.02 -6.66
N PHE A 82 -0.13 -11.91 -7.17
CA PHE A 82 -0.44 -11.24 -8.43
C PHE A 82 -1.27 -9.99 -8.16
N PHE A 83 -0.71 -8.83 -8.51
CA PHE A 83 -1.30 -7.53 -8.27
C PHE A 83 -1.76 -6.85 -9.55
N GLU A 84 -2.92 -6.23 -9.50
CA GLU A 84 -3.48 -5.48 -10.61
C GLU A 84 -3.97 -4.10 -10.16
N GLY A 85 -3.78 -3.11 -11.01
CA GLY A 85 -4.37 -1.78 -10.81
C GLY A 85 -5.85 -1.78 -11.16
N ASP A 86 -6.67 -1.07 -10.39
CA ASP A 86 -8.11 -0.94 -10.62
C ASP A 86 -8.41 -0.19 -11.94
N ASN A 87 -7.48 0.67 -12.39
CA ASN A 87 -7.53 1.33 -13.68
C ASN A 87 -6.69 0.55 -14.70
N ALA A 88 -7.29 -0.47 -15.29
CA ALA A 88 -6.59 -1.45 -16.14
C ALA A 88 -5.80 -0.82 -17.30
N ASP A 89 -6.33 0.22 -17.92
CA ASP A 89 -5.72 0.87 -19.10
C ASP A 89 -4.50 1.74 -18.75
N TYR A 90 -4.38 2.12 -17.46
CA TYR A 90 -3.32 3.02 -16.96
C TYR A 90 -2.48 2.40 -15.85
N SER A 91 -2.42 1.08 -15.80
CA SER A 91 -1.67 0.37 -14.75
C SER A 91 -0.56 -0.48 -15.34
N TYR A 92 0.65 -0.28 -14.82
CA TYR A 92 1.78 -1.17 -15.02
C TYR A 92 1.92 -2.07 -13.78
N ASP A 93 1.58 -3.33 -13.92
CA ASP A 93 1.43 -4.25 -12.79
C ASP A 93 1.81 -5.69 -13.13
N SER A 94 1.38 -6.67 -12.33
CA SER A 94 1.73 -8.09 -12.50
C SER A 94 1.33 -8.67 -13.87
N ARG A 95 0.39 -8.08 -14.57
CA ARG A 95 0.07 -8.45 -15.97
C ARG A 95 1.26 -8.23 -16.90
N MET A 96 2.16 -7.31 -16.55
CA MET A 96 3.37 -6.99 -17.30
C MET A 96 4.61 -7.72 -16.78
N TYR A 97 4.82 -7.77 -15.46
CA TYR A 97 6.04 -8.32 -14.84
C TYR A 97 5.84 -9.60 -14.02
N GLY A 98 4.61 -10.11 -13.93
CA GLY A 98 4.33 -11.39 -13.28
C GLY A 98 4.17 -11.32 -11.76
N TYR A 99 4.25 -12.47 -11.12
CA TYR A 99 4.04 -12.62 -9.69
C TYR A 99 5.12 -11.95 -8.84
N ILE A 100 4.70 -11.44 -7.68
CA ILE A 100 5.55 -10.76 -6.70
C ILE A 100 5.73 -11.67 -5.47
N ALA A 101 6.96 -11.75 -4.97
CA ALA A 101 7.24 -12.47 -3.73
C ALA A 101 6.61 -11.76 -2.52
N ARG A 102 6.16 -12.53 -1.52
CA ARG A 102 5.50 -11.99 -0.32
C ARG A 102 6.36 -11.03 0.47
N ASP A 103 7.67 -11.21 0.48
CA ASP A 103 8.63 -10.33 1.18
C ASP A 103 8.73 -8.93 0.57
N LYS A 104 8.21 -8.71 -0.63
CA LYS A 104 8.13 -7.39 -1.29
C LYS A 104 6.96 -6.54 -0.82
N VAL A 105 5.98 -7.13 -0.14
CA VAL A 105 4.84 -6.40 0.40
C VAL A 105 5.26 -5.58 1.62
N VAL A 106 4.91 -4.30 1.61
CA VAL A 106 5.29 -3.34 2.67
C VAL A 106 4.16 -3.13 3.66
N ALA A 107 2.94 -2.89 3.17
CA ALA A 107 1.79 -2.58 4.00
C ALA A 107 0.48 -2.88 3.28
N GLN A 108 -0.57 -3.13 4.05
CA GLN A 108 -1.95 -3.23 3.56
C GLN A 108 -2.66 -1.89 3.73
N TYR A 109 -3.47 -1.50 2.74
CA TYR A 109 -4.39 -0.38 2.88
C TYR A 109 -5.45 -0.67 3.94
N ILE A 110 -5.73 0.31 4.81
CA ILE A 110 -6.79 0.25 5.81
C ILE A 110 -7.92 1.20 5.45
N PHE A 111 -7.64 2.52 5.40
CA PHE A 111 -8.62 3.53 5.01
C PHE A 111 -7.94 4.79 4.47
N THR A 112 -8.73 5.62 3.77
CA THR A 112 -8.29 6.89 3.22
C THR A 112 -8.49 8.01 4.23
N ILE A 113 -7.40 8.73 4.55
CA ILE A 113 -7.42 9.86 5.50
C ILE A 113 -7.84 11.15 4.79
N HIS A 114 -7.28 11.39 3.59
CA HIS A 114 -7.57 12.58 2.82
C HIS A 114 -7.75 12.21 1.35
N ARG A 115 -8.91 12.59 0.79
CA ARG A 115 -9.19 12.44 -0.65
C ARG A 115 -8.93 13.72 -1.38
N ARG A 116 -8.20 13.62 -2.47
CA ARG A 116 -8.09 14.70 -3.46
C ARG A 116 -9.17 14.58 -4.53
N LYS A 117 -9.24 15.57 -5.43
CA LYS A 117 -10.24 15.67 -6.50
C LYS A 117 -10.22 14.44 -7.41
N GLU A 118 -11.40 14.14 -7.96
CA GLU A 118 -11.70 12.99 -8.81
C GLU A 118 -10.64 12.71 -9.90
N CYS A 119 -10.49 11.44 -10.23
CA CYS A 119 -9.73 11.00 -11.38
C CYS A 119 -10.25 11.70 -12.63
N ASN A 120 -9.41 12.47 -13.30
CA ASN A 120 -9.76 13.08 -14.57
C ASN A 120 -9.86 11.97 -15.63
N ASP A 121 -11.06 11.73 -16.15
CA ASP A 121 -11.28 10.88 -17.33
C ASP A 121 -10.68 11.50 -18.61
N ASN A 122 -10.14 12.71 -18.50
CA ASN A 122 -9.53 13.44 -19.62
C ASN A 122 -8.00 13.33 -19.55
N GLY A 123 -7.49 12.12 -19.71
CA GLY A 123 -6.08 11.92 -19.95
C GLY A 123 -5.68 12.27 -21.36
N TYR A 124 -5.62 13.55 -21.70
CA TYR A 124 -4.77 14.08 -22.77
C TYR A 124 -4.77 15.62 -22.70
N ASN A 125 -3.74 16.16 -22.11
CA ASN A 125 -3.15 17.41 -22.55
C ASN A 125 -1.65 17.24 -22.53
#